data_248849ce2c65f66589a118bf09469b26
#
_entry.id   248849ce2c65f66589a118bf09469b26
#
_cell.length_a   1.000
_cell.length_b   1.000
_cell.length_c   1.000
_cell.angle_alpha   90.00
_cell.angle_beta   90.00
_cell.angle_gamma   90.00
#
_symmetry.space_group_name_H-M   'P 1'
#
loop_
_entity.id
_entity.type
_entity.pdbx_description
1 polymer ?
#
loop_
_entity_poly.entity_id
_entity_poly.type
_entity_poly.pdbx_seq_one_letter_code
_entity_poly.pdbx_strand_id
1 'polypeptide(L)'
;MPFIRTTTNVDLNEENEKSLREGTAKLVGEILNKDPIRMMTAYEGRIHLCRGTDENRDVPTAFVECKFFGGGGYEVFEHFDKAMHELYYAVLNIEPQNLYIKYEVINGWDKPARIFKI
;
A
#
# COMPACT_ATOMS: atom_id res chain seq x y z
N MET A 1 2.89 12.08 -6.09
CA MET A 1 4.02 11.14 -5.92
C MET A 1 3.76 10.20 -4.77
N PRO A 2 3.16 9.08 -5.02
CA PRO A 2 2.92 8.09 -3.96
C PRO A 2 4.07 7.10 -3.83
N PHE A 3 4.40 6.76 -2.60
CA PHE A 3 5.27 5.64 -2.28
C PHE A 3 4.48 4.66 -1.43
N ILE A 4 4.40 3.41 -1.87
CA ILE A 4 3.62 2.39 -1.18
C ILE A 4 4.50 1.16 -0.97
N ARG A 5 4.69 0.81 0.30
CA ARG A 5 5.54 -0.30 0.69
C ARG A 5 4.71 -1.36 1.39
N THR A 6 4.81 -2.59 0.92
CA THR A 6 4.12 -3.74 1.51
C THR A 6 5.13 -4.67 2.18
N THR A 7 4.89 -4.98 3.44
CA THR A 7 5.62 -6.01 4.18
C THR A 7 4.62 -7.11 4.52
N THR A 8 4.93 -8.34 4.19
CA THR A 8 4.00 -9.46 4.41
C THR A 8 4.73 -10.76 4.73
N ASN A 9 4.04 -11.64 5.45
CA ASN A 9 4.54 -12.99 5.68
C ASN A 9 4.21 -13.94 4.52
N VAL A 10 3.38 -13.49 3.58
CA VAL A 10 3.02 -14.28 2.40
C VAL A 10 4.20 -14.33 1.45
N ASP A 11 4.38 -15.47 0.78
CA ASP A 11 5.37 -15.61 -0.27
C ASP A 11 4.86 -14.90 -1.51
N LEU A 12 5.59 -13.88 -1.96
CA LEU A 12 5.20 -13.09 -3.13
C LEU A 12 5.97 -13.56 -4.36
N ASN A 13 5.23 -14.10 -5.34
CA ASN A 13 5.81 -14.40 -6.64
C ASN A 13 5.65 -13.19 -7.57
N GLU A 14 6.23 -13.26 -8.75
CA GLU A 14 6.17 -12.16 -9.72
C GLU A 14 4.74 -11.81 -10.11
N GLU A 15 3.88 -12.82 -10.25
CA GLU A 15 2.49 -12.62 -10.62
C GLU A 15 1.72 -11.87 -9.54
N ASN A 16 1.93 -12.23 -8.28
CA ASN A 16 1.30 -11.55 -7.16
C ASN A 16 1.76 -10.09 -7.06
N GLU A 17 3.06 -9.86 -7.18
CA GLU A 17 3.57 -8.50 -7.16
C GLU A 17 3.02 -7.66 -8.31
N LYS A 18 2.94 -8.25 -9.50
CA LYS A 18 2.37 -7.56 -10.65
C LYS A 18 0.91 -7.20 -10.43
N SER A 19 0.12 -8.14 -9.92
CA SER A 19 -1.29 -7.91 -9.65
C SER A 19 -1.49 -6.81 -8.60
N LEU A 20 -0.68 -6.81 -7.54
CA LEU A 20 -0.74 -5.76 -6.53
C LEU A 20 -0.33 -4.41 -7.09
N ARG A 21 0.74 -4.38 -7.90
CA ARG A 21 1.24 -3.13 -8.47
C ARG A 21 0.23 -2.53 -9.44
N GLU A 22 -0.31 -3.32 -10.33
CA GLU A 22 -1.30 -2.86 -11.29
C GLU A 22 -2.59 -2.43 -10.60
N GLY A 23 -3.06 -3.23 -9.64
CA GLY A 23 -4.24 -2.89 -8.87
C GLY A 23 -4.07 -1.61 -8.07
N THR A 24 -2.94 -1.45 -7.41
CA THR A 24 -2.63 -0.25 -6.63
C THR A 24 -2.53 0.97 -7.53
N ALA A 25 -1.89 0.84 -8.70
CA ALA A 25 -1.78 1.95 -9.66
C ALA A 25 -3.15 2.43 -10.11
N LYS A 26 -4.05 1.49 -10.38
CA LYS A 26 -5.42 1.82 -10.77
C LYS A 26 -6.13 2.60 -9.68
N LEU A 27 -6.01 2.15 -8.43
CA LEU A 27 -6.66 2.83 -7.29
C LEU A 27 -6.06 4.21 -7.04
N VAL A 28 -4.75 4.35 -7.17
CA VAL A 28 -4.07 5.64 -7.03
C VAL A 28 -4.60 6.64 -8.07
N GLY A 29 -4.77 6.18 -9.32
CA GLY A 29 -5.29 7.03 -10.38
C GLY A 29 -6.76 7.38 -10.20
N GLU A 30 -7.58 6.39 -9.93
CA GLU A 30 -9.04 6.56 -9.89
C GLU A 30 -9.55 7.19 -8.61
N ILE A 31 -8.99 6.85 -7.46
CA ILE A 31 -9.51 7.32 -6.17
C ILE A 31 -8.73 8.52 -5.66
N LEU A 32 -7.39 8.45 -5.70
CA LEU A 32 -6.56 9.54 -5.18
C LEU A 32 -6.33 10.64 -6.21
N ASN A 33 -6.69 10.39 -7.45
CA ASN A 33 -6.48 11.32 -8.56
C ASN A 33 -5.02 11.77 -8.66
N LYS A 34 -4.11 10.80 -8.47
CA LYS A 34 -2.67 11.00 -8.62
C LYS A 34 -2.18 10.21 -9.81
N ASP A 35 -1.10 10.70 -10.44
CA ASP A 35 -0.55 10.03 -11.62
C ASP A 35 0.16 8.74 -11.22
N PRO A 36 -0.36 7.56 -11.61
CA PRO A 36 0.25 6.30 -11.21
C PRO A 36 1.64 6.06 -11.82
N ILE A 37 2.01 6.77 -12.87
CA ILE A 37 3.34 6.61 -13.46
C ILE A 37 4.44 7.14 -12.53
N ARG A 38 4.07 7.97 -11.55
CA ARG A 38 4.99 8.50 -10.56
C ARG A 38 4.97 7.70 -9.26
N MET A 39 4.16 6.67 -9.20
CA MET A 39 4.06 5.80 -8.04
C MET A 39 5.31 4.92 -7.95
N MET A 40 5.83 4.82 -6.74
CA MET A 40 6.90 3.88 -6.45
C MET A 40 6.37 2.86 -5.46
N THR A 41 6.59 1.58 -5.75
CA THR A 41 6.15 0.50 -4.88
C THR A 41 7.32 -0.37 -4.46
N ALA A 42 7.23 -0.91 -3.26
CA ALA A 42 8.20 -1.88 -2.75
C ALA A 42 7.44 -3.03 -2.12
N TYR A 43 7.90 -4.25 -2.36
CA TYR A 43 7.28 -5.45 -1.83
C TYR A 43 8.31 -6.32 -1.15
N GLU A 44 7.99 -6.75 0.05
CA GLU A 44 8.87 -7.59 0.85
C GLU A 44 8.05 -8.73 1.42
N GLY A 45 8.20 -9.92 0.85
CA GLY A 45 7.47 -11.10 1.26
C GLY A 45 8.27 -11.99 2.21
N ARG A 46 7.62 -13.00 2.76
CA ARG A 46 8.22 -14.01 3.64
C ARG A 46 8.89 -13.42 4.88
N ILE A 47 8.33 -12.31 5.36
CA ILE A 47 8.80 -11.66 6.58
C ILE A 47 8.11 -12.31 7.77
N HIS A 48 8.79 -12.37 8.90
CA HIS A 48 8.17 -12.83 10.14
C HIS A 48 7.28 -11.71 10.68
N LEU A 49 6.04 -11.70 10.24
CA LEU A 49 5.05 -10.69 10.57
C LEU A 49 3.79 -11.39 11.05
N CYS A 50 3.30 -11.02 12.23
CA CYS A 50 2.03 -11.55 12.70
C CYS A 50 1.29 -10.49 13.51
N ARG A 51 -0.03 -10.57 13.48
CA ARG A 51 -0.87 -9.72 14.31
C ARG A 51 -1.11 -10.42 15.64
N GLY A 52 -0.75 -9.77 16.73
CA GLY A 52 -0.93 -10.33 18.05
C GLY A 52 0.19 -11.27 18.46
N THR A 53 -0.15 -12.53 18.73
CA THR A 53 0.79 -13.50 19.28
C THR A 53 1.12 -14.62 18.27
N ASP A 54 2.02 -15.54 18.68
CA ASP A 54 2.47 -16.64 17.82
C ASP A 54 1.35 -17.53 17.29
N GLU A 55 0.17 -17.49 17.90
CA GLU A 55 -0.98 -18.21 17.39
C GLU A 55 -1.36 -17.79 15.98
N ASN A 56 -1.03 -16.55 15.62
CA ASN A 56 -1.35 -15.97 14.31
C ASN A 56 -0.17 -15.94 13.35
N ARG A 57 0.96 -16.52 13.70
CA ARG A 57 2.16 -16.37 12.87
C ARG A 57 2.06 -16.93 11.45
N ASP A 58 1.19 -17.91 11.24
CA ASP A 58 1.00 -18.51 9.92
C ASP A 58 -0.22 -17.94 9.19
N VAL A 59 -0.92 -17.01 9.80
CA VAL A 59 -2.06 -16.34 9.17
C VAL A 59 -1.55 -15.30 8.18
N PRO A 60 -2.05 -15.28 6.94
CA PRO A 60 -1.65 -14.24 5.98
C PRO A 60 -1.88 -12.84 6.53
N THR A 61 -0.82 -12.05 6.58
CA THR A 61 -0.79 -10.75 7.23
C THR A 61 0.07 -9.78 6.41
N ALA A 62 -0.30 -8.52 6.40
CA ALA A 62 0.52 -7.50 5.74
C ALA A 62 0.42 -6.17 6.46
N PHE A 63 1.48 -5.39 6.34
CA PHE A 63 1.54 -4.00 6.75
C PHE A 63 1.89 -3.19 5.51
N VAL A 64 1.04 -2.23 5.17
CA VAL A 64 1.22 -1.38 4.00
C VAL A 64 1.45 0.05 4.46
N GLU A 65 2.52 0.66 4.00
CA GLU A 65 2.85 2.05 4.30
C GLU A 65 2.62 2.89 3.06
N CYS A 66 1.77 3.89 3.19
CA CYS A 66 1.44 4.79 2.10
C CYS A 66 1.93 6.19 2.45
N LYS A 67 2.78 6.75 1.59
CA LYS A 67 3.31 8.11 1.74
C LYS A 67 2.92 8.91 0.52
N PHE A 68 2.22 10.03 0.74
CA PHE A 68 1.72 10.86 -0.35
C PHE A 68 2.16 12.30 -0.18
N PHE A 69 2.50 12.93 -1.28
CA PHE A 69 2.75 14.37 -1.32
C PHE A 69 1.43 15.07 -1.59
N GLY A 70 1.02 15.91 -0.66
CA GLY A 70 -0.32 16.47 -0.72
C GLY A 70 -1.35 15.43 -0.36
N GLY A 71 -2.57 15.81 -0.23
CA GLY A 71 -3.56 14.89 0.27
C GLY A 71 -4.90 14.98 -0.40
N GLY A 72 -5.74 14.07 -0.05
CA GLY A 72 -7.17 14.17 -0.13
C GLY A 72 -7.68 14.33 1.28
N GLY A 73 -8.96 14.53 1.42
CA GLY A 73 -9.57 14.53 2.72
C GLY A 73 -9.71 13.12 3.28
N TYR A 74 -10.18 13.05 4.52
CA TYR A 74 -10.40 11.79 5.19
C TYR A 74 -11.26 10.82 4.36
N GLU A 75 -12.30 11.32 3.73
CA GLU A 75 -13.20 10.48 2.93
C GLU A 75 -12.52 9.81 1.75
N VAL A 76 -11.57 10.51 1.13
CA VAL A 76 -10.81 9.97 0.00
C VAL A 76 -9.93 8.81 0.48
N PHE A 77 -9.24 9.01 1.58
CA PHE A 77 -8.40 7.95 2.14
C PHE A 77 -9.22 6.77 2.64
N GLU A 78 -10.40 7.02 3.20
CA GLU A 78 -11.28 5.94 3.63
C GLU A 78 -11.73 5.09 2.44
N HIS A 79 -12.08 5.74 1.32
CA HIS A 79 -12.45 5.04 0.10
C HIS A 79 -11.27 4.22 -0.45
N PHE A 80 -10.09 4.84 -0.48
CA PHE A 80 -8.88 4.16 -0.93
C PHE A 80 -8.54 2.96 -0.04
N ASP A 81 -8.66 3.13 1.27
CA ASP A 81 -8.39 2.08 2.25
C ASP A 81 -9.27 0.86 2.02
N LYS A 82 -10.57 1.08 1.83
CA LYS A 82 -11.50 0.00 1.55
C LYS A 82 -11.11 -0.76 0.28
N ALA A 83 -10.78 -0.03 -0.77
CA ALA A 83 -10.38 -0.63 -2.03
C ALA A 83 -9.07 -1.40 -1.93
N MET A 84 -8.11 -0.90 -1.15
CA MET A 84 -6.85 -1.60 -0.89
C MET A 84 -7.08 -2.90 -0.13
N HIS A 85 -7.95 -2.89 0.87
CA HIS A 85 -8.30 -4.12 1.59
C HIS A 85 -8.90 -5.16 0.64
N GLU A 86 -9.77 -4.74 -0.26
CA GLU A 86 -10.37 -5.63 -1.25
C GLU A 86 -9.31 -6.21 -2.20
N LEU A 87 -8.36 -5.36 -2.62
CA LEU A 87 -7.27 -5.79 -3.50
C LEU A 87 -6.38 -6.84 -2.84
N TYR A 88 -5.96 -6.59 -1.61
CA TYR A 88 -5.07 -7.52 -0.90
C TYR A 88 -5.77 -8.81 -0.53
N TYR A 89 -7.07 -8.76 -0.28
CA TYR A 89 -7.86 -9.98 -0.09
C TYR A 89 -7.91 -10.79 -1.39
N ALA A 90 -8.19 -10.13 -2.51
CA ALA A 90 -8.31 -10.81 -3.81
C ALA A 90 -6.99 -11.46 -4.25
N VAL A 91 -5.87 -10.78 -4.05
CA VAL A 91 -4.57 -11.25 -4.55
C VAL A 91 -3.87 -12.18 -3.58
N LEU A 92 -3.87 -11.85 -2.28
CA LEU A 92 -3.09 -12.57 -1.28
C LEU A 92 -3.93 -13.30 -0.24
N ASN A 93 -5.24 -13.21 -0.33
CA ASN A 93 -6.15 -13.82 0.64
C ASN A 93 -5.91 -13.33 2.07
N ILE A 94 -5.54 -12.06 2.21
CA ILE A 94 -5.36 -11.44 3.51
C ILE A 94 -6.69 -10.85 3.99
N GLU A 95 -7.18 -11.35 5.12
CA GLU A 95 -8.42 -10.87 5.71
C GLU A 95 -8.25 -9.41 6.19
N PRO A 96 -9.32 -8.61 6.19
CA PRO A 96 -9.21 -7.20 6.56
C PRO A 96 -8.59 -6.93 7.92
N GLN A 97 -8.87 -7.77 8.92
CA GLN A 97 -8.30 -7.58 10.26
C GLN A 97 -6.80 -7.88 10.31
N ASN A 98 -6.26 -8.51 9.28
CA ASN A 98 -4.85 -8.88 9.20
C ASN A 98 -4.06 -8.00 8.24
N LEU A 99 -4.66 -6.90 7.80
CA LEU A 99 -4.02 -5.90 6.96
C LEU A 99 -4.10 -4.54 7.64
N TYR A 100 -2.95 -3.98 7.99
CA TYR A 100 -2.88 -2.63 8.51
C TYR A 100 -2.28 -1.73 7.44
N ILE A 101 -2.91 -0.58 7.21
CA ILE A 101 -2.43 0.39 6.24
C ILE A 101 -2.17 1.71 6.94
N LYS A 102 -0.96 2.20 6.82
CA LYS A 102 -0.56 3.48 7.40
C LYS A 102 -0.55 4.54 6.31
N TYR A 103 -1.11 5.70 6.62
CA TYR A 103 -1.12 6.84 5.71
C TYR A 103 -0.29 7.96 6.28
N GLU A 104 0.55 8.54 5.45
CA GLU A 104 1.41 9.64 5.84
C GLU A 104 1.41 10.68 4.71
N VAL A 105 1.04 11.90 5.04
CA VAL A 105 1.09 13.02 4.10
C VAL A 105 2.41 13.74 4.31
N ILE A 106 3.18 13.88 3.24
CA ILE A 106 4.52 14.43 3.28
C ILE A 106 4.49 15.86 2.81
N ASN A 107 5.19 16.74 3.53
CA ASN A 107 5.21 18.19 3.24
C ASN A 107 6.33 18.59 2.26
N GLY A 108 7.26 17.71 1.98
CA GLY A 108 8.34 17.96 1.04
C GLY A 108 8.64 16.72 0.24
N TRP A 109 8.87 16.91 -1.04
CA TRP A 109 9.18 15.81 -1.94
C TRP A 109 10.09 16.35 -3.04
N ASP A 110 11.15 15.62 -3.37
CA ASP A 110 12.00 16.04 -4.46
C ASP A 110 11.41 15.60 -5.80
N LYS A 111 11.82 16.32 -6.79
CA LYS A 111 11.63 15.95 -8.18
C LYS A 111 12.98 16.14 -8.85
N PRO A 112 13.29 15.48 -9.96
CA PRO A 112 14.59 15.70 -10.57
C PRO A 112 14.93 17.19 -10.65
N ALA A 113 16.04 17.58 -10.01
CA ALA A 113 16.59 18.92 -9.95
C ALA A 113 15.87 19.95 -9.09
N ARG A 114 14.84 19.56 -8.28
CA ARG A 114 14.24 20.51 -7.33
C ARG A 114 13.40 19.83 -6.27
N ILE A 115 13.13 20.60 -5.21
CA ILE A 115 12.34 20.13 -4.06
C ILE A 115 11.00 20.85 -4.06
N PHE A 116 9.92 20.10 -3.87
CA PHE A 116 8.58 20.65 -3.71
C PHE A 116 8.19 20.66 -2.24
N LYS A 117 7.60 21.77 -1.80
CA LYS A 117 7.09 21.93 -0.44
C LYS A 117 5.65 22.36 -0.49
N ILE A 118 4.92 21.94 0.51
CA ILE A 118 3.55 22.41 0.73
C ILE A 118 3.57 23.59 1.67
#